data_b2f4da44b5dc5aff127bbf412c72eb20
#
_entry.id   b2f4da44b5dc5aff127bbf412c72eb20
#
_cell.length_a   1.000
_cell.length_b   1.000
_cell.length_c   1.000
_cell.angle_alpha   90.00
_cell.angle_beta   90.00
_cell.angle_gamma   90.00
#
_symmetry.space_group_name_H-M   'P 1'
#
loop_
_entity.id
_entity.type
_entity.pdbx_description
1 polymer ?
#
loop_
_entity_poly.entity_id
_entity_poly.type
_entity_poly.pdbx_seq_one_letter_code
_entity_poly.pdbx_strand_id
1 'polypeptide(L)'
;MIDSYMSRLFKFSGAGNDFVVLDGRQGGMEPFREPARIGQLCQEYHTDGLMILTRTDQPSHYDFVMEFYNPDGSGGMMCGNGGRCIVAFANYLGINPADGHIYHFLAPDGEHTAEILSQEIPGEKWTVRLKMIDVQGITPIKDGLFLNTGTRHYVQFVDQVDSIDMEKTAKPIRWDAAFQPEGTNVNFVEVRADGLHVRTFEKGVEGETLACGTGLTACALAAYKAGVPSDNSYRLQCRRGDWLQVDFRSGAPSTPSAPGAPDAIDTFTDVYLTGPAELVAIVA
;
A
#
# COMPACT_ATOMS: atom_id res chain seq x y z
N MET A 1 -8.05 -27.62 31.35
CA MET A 1 -6.79 -26.86 31.28
C MET A 1 -6.47 -26.62 29.82
N ILE A 2 -7.21 -25.69 29.17
CA ILE A 2 -6.99 -25.23 27.79
C ILE A 2 -7.10 -23.69 27.82
N ASP A 3 -6.26 -23.04 28.63
CA ASP A 3 -6.38 -21.60 28.84
C ASP A 3 -5.03 -20.87 28.99
N SER A 4 -3.98 -21.28 28.27
CA SER A 4 -2.70 -20.57 28.41
C SER A 4 -1.94 -20.27 27.12
N TYR A 5 -2.58 -20.35 25.94
CA TYR A 5 -2.02 -19.86 24.68
C TYR A 5 -3.02 -18.92 23.99
N MET A 6 -3.49 -17.91 24.67
CA MET A 6 -4.07 -16.77 23.96
C MET A 6 -2.92 -16.14 23.20
N SER A 7 -2.92 -16.28 21.88
CA SER A 7 -1.98 -15.58 21.00
C SER A 7 -2.11 -14.10 21.29
N ARG A 8 -1.00 -13.44 21.64
CA ARG A 8 -1.00 -11.99 21.83
C ARG A 8 -1.47 -11.31 20.55
N LEU A 9 -2.40 -10.38 20.71
CA LEU A 9 -2.89 -9.55 19.62
C LEU A 9 -2.13 -8.23 19.64
N PHE A 10 -1.66 -7.82 18.48
CA PHE A 10 -0.96 -6.57 18.30
C PHE A 10 -1.79 -5.66 17.40
N LYS A 11 -1.78 -4.37 17.68
CA LYS A 11 -2.35 -3.38 16.76
C LYS A 11 -1.21 -2.60 16.12
N PHE A 12 -1.13 -2.67 14.79
CA PHE A 12 -0.19 -1.92 13.98
C PHE A 12 -0.91 -0.89 13.12
N SER A 13 -0.25 0.25 12.88
CA SER A 13 -0.71 1.31 11.99
C SER A 13 0.31 1.57 10.89
N GLY A 14 -0.17 1.70 9.65
CA GLY A 14 0.65 1.94 8.47
C GLY A 14 0.18 3.15 7.66
N ALA A 15 0.33 4.39 8.19
CA ALA A 15 -0.05 5.62 7.51
C ALA A 15 -1.54 5.65 7.08
N GLY A 16 -2.44 5.37 8.02
CA GLY A 16 -3.88 5.55 7.79
C GLY A 16 -4.71 4.28 7.81
N ASN A 17 -4.09 3.11 7.74
CA ASN A 17 -4.76 1.84 8.01
C ASN A 17 -4.20 1.19 9.26
N ASP A 18 -5.12 0.69 10.09
CA ASP A 18 -4.81 -0.05 11.31
C ASP A 18 -5.13 -1.54 11.12
N PHE A 19 -4.30 -2.40 11.71
CA PHE A 19 -4.44 -3.85 11.57
C PHE A 19 -4.30 -4.54 12.91
N VAL A 20 -5.12 -5.58 13.14
CA VAL A 20 -4.82 -6.61 14.13
C VAL A 20 -3.78 -7.53 13.52
N VAL A 21 -2.70 -7.79 14.25
CA VAL A 21 -1.60 -8.66 13.77
C VAL A 21 -1.31 -9.75 14.79
N LEU A 22 -1.10 -10.98 14.32
CA LEU A 22 -0.84 -12.15 15.15
C LEU A 22 0.45 -12.87 14.73
N ASP A 23 1.16 -13.41 15.74
CA ASP A 23 2.27 -14.34 15.53
C ASP A 23 1.74 -15.78 15.42
N GLY A 24 1.61 -16.25 14.19
CA GLY A 24 1.15 -17.60 13.87
C GLY A 24 2.26 -18.65 13.72
N ARG A 25 3.52 -18.32 14.02
CA ARG A 25 4.67 -19.21 13.81
C ARG A 25 4.60 -20.51 14.62
N GLN A 26 3.82 -20.55 15.69
CA GLN A 26 3.64 -21.75 16.53
C GLN A 26 2.37 -22.55 16.17
N GLY A 27 1.60 -22.14 15.17
CA GLY A 27 0.30 -22.73 14.81
C GLY A 27 -0.84 -22.25 15.71
N GLY A 28 -1.97 -22.96 15.65
CA GLY A 28 -3.14 -22.63 16.48
C GLY A 28 -3.94 -21.42 15.99
N MET A 29 -3.78 -21.03 14.73
CA MET A 29 -4.42 -19.84 14.15
C MET A 29 -5.79 -20.13 13.53
N GLU A 30 -6.25 -21.38 13.50
CA GLU A 30 -7.52 -21.76 12.89
C GLU A 30 -8.71 -20.92 13.39
N PRO A 31 -8.86 -20.65 14.72
CA PRO A 31 -9.96 -19.80 15.20
C PRO A 31 -9.90 -18.36 14.72
N PHE A 32 -8.70 -17.85 14.35
CA PHE A 32 -8.50 -16.48 13.87
C PHE A 32 -8.68 -16.33 12.35
N ARG A 33 -8.90 -17.44 11.64
CA ARG A 33 -9.23 -17.47 10.20
C ARG A 33 -10.72 -17.52 9.95
N GLU A 34 -11.53 -17.72 11.00
CA GLU A 34 -12.98 -17.73 10.90
C GLU A 34 -13.53 -16.33 10.61
N PRO A 35 -14.31 -16.11 9.53
CA PRO A 35 -14.80 -14.79 9.13
C PRO A 35 -15.50 -14.02 10.27
N ALA A 36 -16.32 -14.70 11.07
CA ALA A 36 -17.00 -14.09 12.19
C ALA A 36 -16.04 -13.58 13.27
N ARG A 37 -14.94 -14.32 13.52
CA ARG A 37 -13.92 -13.91 14.49
C ARG A 37 -13.08 -12.75 13.98
N ILE A 38 -12.73 -12.76 12.70
CA ILE A 38 -12.03 -11.65 12.04
C ILE A 38 -12.86 -10.37 12.17
N GLY A 39 -14.13 -10.42 11.76
CA GLY A 39 -15.04 -9.27 11.86
C GLY A 39 -15.19 -8.74 13.28
N GLN A 40 -15.33 -9.65 14.26
CA GLN A 40 -15.38 -9.28 15.68
C GLN A 40 -14.12 -8.53 16.12
N LEU A 41 -12.93 -9.06 15.81
CA LEU A 41 -11.66 -8.44 16.19
C LEU A 41 -11.45 -7.09 15.50
N CYS A 42 -11.75 -7.00 14.21
CA CYS A 42 -11.65 -5.73 13.49
C CYS A 42 -12.60 -4.67 14.06
N GLN A 43 -13.80 -5.05 14.46
CA GLN A 43 -14.76 -4.15 15.09
C GLN A 43 -14.30 -3.73 16.50
N GLU A 44 -13.87 -4.70 17.32
CA GLU A 44 -13.44 -4.47 18.71
C GLU A 44 -12.24 -3.52 18.80
N TYR A 45 -11.25 -3.70 17.90
CA TYR A 45 -10.03 -2.90 17.91
C TYR A 45 -10.03 -1.75 16.87
N HIS A 46 -11.14 -1.53 16.18
CA HIS A 46 -11.29 -0.49 15.16
C HIS A 46 -10.15 -0.57 14.12
N THR A 47 -10.07 -1.69 13.41
CA THR A 47 -9.02 -1.95 12.42
C THR A 47 -9.61 -2.26 11.04
N ASP A 48 -8.80 -2.00 10.00
CA ASP A 48 -9.16 -2.16 8.60
C ASP A 48 -8.92 -3.58 8.08
N GLY A 49 -8.33 -4.45 8.91
CA GLY A 49 -8.07 -5.83 8.58
C GLY A 49 -7.30 -6.56 9.67
N LEU A 50 -7.11 -7.87 9.42
CA LEU A 50 -6.35 -8.77 10.27
C LEU A 50 -5.23 -9.41 9.47
N MET A 51 -4.04 -9.49 10.05
CA MET A 51 -2.89 -10.17 9.47
C MET A 51 -2.36 -11.25 10.39
N ILE A 52 -1.91 -12.36 9.81
CA ILE A 52 -1.22 -13.42 10.54
C ILE A 52 0.14 -13.64 9.89
N LEU A 53 1.20 -13.49 10.66
CA LEU A 53 2.54 -13.85 10.23
C LEU A 53 2.78 -15.32 10.56
N THR A 54 3.08 -16.13 9.55
CA THR A 54 3.36 -17.56 9.72
C THR A 54 4.74 -17.94 9.20
N ARG A 55 5.19 -19.15 9.53
CA ARG A 55 6.42 -19.70 8.96
C ARG A 55 6.21 -20.04 7.49
N THR A 56 7.26 -19.93 6.73
CA THR A 56 7.31 -20.41 5.36
C THR A 56 7.74 -21.89 5.33
N ASP A 57 7.26 -22.62 4.34
CA ASP A 57 7.76 -23.95 3.97
C ASP A 57 8.97 -23.88 3.02
N GLN A 58 9.34 -22.68 2.57
CA GLN A 58 10.45 -22.39 1.66
C GLN A 58 11.46 -21.39 2.31
N PRO A 59 12.12 -21.76 3.42
CA PRO A 59 12.96 -20.83 4.20
C PRO A 59 14.24 -20.37 3.47
N SER A 60 14.57 -20.98 2.33
CA SER A 60 15.65 -20.53 1.46
C SER A 60 15.25 -19.37 0.53
N HIS A 61 13.95 -19.08 0.42
CA HIS A 61 13.41 -18.06 -0.48
C HIS A 61 12.68 -16.95 0.27
N TYR A 62 11.98 -17.30 1.37
CA TYR A 62 11.17 -16.37 2.13
C TYR A 62 11.51 -16.40 3.61
N ASP A 63 11.48 -15.24 4.25
CA ASP A 63 11.67 -15.10 5.70
C ASP A 63 10.41 -15.45 6.48
N PHE A 64 9.22 -15.18 5.90
CA PHE A 64 7.91 -15.49 6.48
C PHE A 64 6.80 -15.47 5.41
N VAL A 65 5.60 -15.88 5.84
CA VAL A 65 4.36 -15.77 5.04
C VAL A 65 3.41 -14.80 5.76
N MET A 66 2.77 -13.94 4.98
CA MET A 66 1.71 -13.03 5.40
C MET A 66 0.35 -13.60 4.97
N GLU A 67 -0.55 -13.82 5.91
CA GLU A 67 -1.96 -13.96 5.62
C GLU A 67 -2.64 -12.62 5.85
N PHE A 68 -3.57 -12.23 4.97
CA PHE A 68 -4.31 -10.97 5.08
C PHE A 68 -5.81 -11.21 4.91
N TYR A 69 -6.60 -10.61 5.78
CA TYR A 69 -8.05 -10.72 5.81
C TYR A 69 -8.69 -9.33 5.95
N ASN A 70 -9.69 -9.06 5.11
CA ASN A 70 -10.56 -7.91 5.25
C ASN A 70 -11.50 -8.07 6.46
N PRO A 71 -12.15 -7.00 6.96
CA PRO A 71 -13.05 -7.09 8.11
C PRO A 71 -14.25 -8.02 7.92
N ASP A 72 -14.66 -8.30 6.68
CA ASP A 72 -15.72 -9.26 6.35
C ASP A 72 -15.24 -10.73 6.34
N GLY A 73 -13.94 -10.96 6.63
CA GLY A 73 -13.31 -12.26 6.62
C GLY A 73 -12.88 -12.74 5.24
N SER A 74 -13.13 -12.00 4.19
CA SER A 74 -12.59 -12.33 2.87
C SER A 74 -11.08 -12.19 2.84
N GLY A 75 -10.39 -13.10 2.16
CA GLY A 75 -8.97 -12.97 1.87
C GLY A 75 -8.73 -11.76 0.96
N GLY A 76 -7.68 -11.03 1.19
CA GLY A 76 -7.32 -9.85 0.43
C GLY A 76 -5.97 -9.97 -0.26
N MET A 77 -5.73 -9.08 -1.20
CA MET A 77 -4.40 -8.80 -1.71
C MET A 77 -3.59 -8.04 -0.65
N MET A 78 -2.28 -8.20 -0.65
CA MET A 78 -1.42 -7.36 0.18
C MET A 78 -1.63 -5.88 -0.18
N CYS A 79 -1.94 -5.06 0.80
CA CYS A 79 -1.95 -3.61 0.63
C CYS A 79 -0.62 -3.01 1.10
N GLY A 80 -0.16 -1.91 0.47
CA GLY A 80 1.12 -1.29 0.80
C GLY A 80 1.28 -0.90 2.27
N ASN A 81 0.18 -0.50 2.93
CA ASN A 81 0.18 -0.18 4.37
C ASN A 81 0.35 -1.45 5.22
N GLY A 82 -0.38 -2.52 4.88
CA GLY A 82 -0.25 -3.82 5.55
C GLY A 82 1.12 -4.47 5.34
N GLY A 83 1.68 -4.36 4.11
CA GLY A 83 3.02 -4.87 3.80
C GLY A 83 4.11 -4.22 4.67
N ARG A 84 4.03 -2.91 4.92
CA ARG A 84 4.98 -2.25 5.84
C ARG A 84 4.78 -2.70 7.28
N CYS A 85 3.53 -2.82 7.72
CA CYS A 85 3.21 -3.26 9.10
C CYS A 85 3.68 -4.69 9.38
N ILE A 86 3.50 -5.63 8.44
CA ILE A 86 3.91 -7.03 8.67
C ILE A 86 5.44 -7.18 8.71
N VAL A 87 6.18 -6.38 7.93
CA VAL A 87 7.65 -6.35 7.97
C VAL A 87 8.14 -5.75 9.29
N ALA A 88 7.53 -4.66 9.76
CA ALA A 88 7.82 -4.11 11.08
C ALA A 88 7.53 -5.13 12.20
N PHE A 89 6.43 -5.86 12.08
CA PHE A 89 6.10 -6.93 13.03
C PHE A 89 7.08 -8.09 12.97
N ALA A 90 7.54 -8.50 11.79
CA ALA A 90 8.58 -9.53 11.64
C ALA A 90 9.87 -9.11 12.38
N ASN A 91 10.29 -7.86 12.22
CA ASN A 91 11.43 -7.30 12.94
C ASN A 91 11.19 -7.25 14.46
N TYR A 92 10.01 -6.82 14.90
CA TYR A 92 9.62 -6.84 16.32
C TYR A 92 9.73 -8.25 16.93
N LEU A 93 9.37 -9.28 16.18
CA LEU A 93 9.48 -10.69 16.57
C LEU A 93 10.90 -11.25 16.49
N GLY A 94 11.90 -10.45 16.12
CA GLY A 94 13.30 -10.86 15.97
C GLY A 94 13.56 -11.71 14.73
N ILE A 95 12.69 -11.69 13.72
CA ILE A 95 12.97 -12.27 12.42
C ILE A 95 13.91 -11.31 11.70
N ASN A 96 15.10 -11.78 11.34
CA ASN A 96 16.06 -11.03 10.55
C ASN A 96 16.01 -11.55 9.11
N PRO A 97 16.13 -10.67 8.11
CA PRO A 97 16.20 -11.09 6.71
C PRO A 97 17.44 -11.95 6.45
N ALA A 98 17.27 -12.98 5.62
CA ALA A 98 18.33 -13.96 5.35
C ALA A 98 19.59 -13.33 4.72
N ASP A 99 19.45 -12.26 3.92
CA ASP A 99 20.56 -11.48 3.34
C ASP A 99 21.06 -10.34 4.25
N GLY A 100 20.46 -10.16 5.42
CA GLY A 100 20.80 -9.13 6.40
C GLY A 100 20.15 -7.76 6.14
N HIS A 101 19.46 -7.56 5.04
CA HIS A 101 18.91 -6.26 4.64
C HIS A 101 17.46 -6.30 4.15
N ILE A 102 17.13 -7.22 3.24
CA ILE A 102 15.86 -7.26 2.53
C ILE A 102 15.02 -8.43 3.02
N TYR A 103 13.85 -8.14 3.55
CA TYR A 103 12.84 -9.15 3.86
C TYR A 103 12.22 -9.64 2.56
N HIS A 104 12.22 -10.95 2.36
CA HIS A 104 11.48 -11.63 1.32
C HIS A 104 10.29 -12.35 1.95
N PHE A 105 9.09 -12.04 1.54
CA PHE A 105 7.90 -12.67 2.11
C PHE A 105 6.86 -13.00 1.05
N LEU A 106 6.07 -14.01 1.35
CA LEU A 106 4.96 -14.44 0.53
C LEU A 106 3.66 -13.88 1.12
N ALA A 107 2.86 -13.25 0.28
CA ALA A 107 1.52 -12.77 0.63
C ALA A 107 0.48 -13.41 -0.29
N PRO A 108 -0.84 -13.22 -0.05
CA PRO A 108 -1.87 -13.89 -0.86
C PRO A 108 -1.80 -13.61 -2.37
N ASP A 109 -1.24 -12.47 -2.76
CA ASP A 109 -1.08 -12.04 -4.15
C ASP A 109 0.32 -12.31 -4.74
N GLY A 110 1.22 -12.95 -3.99
CA GLY A 110 2.54 -13.37 -4.48
C GLY A 110 3.71 -12.93 -3.62
N GLU A 111 4.86 -12.81 -4.25
CA GLU A 111 6.13 -12.49 -3.62
C GLU A 111 6.30 -10.99 -3.42
N HIS A 112 6.80 -10.62 -2.26
CA HIS A 112 7.08 -9.23 -1.90
C HIS A 112 8.45 -9.08 -1.25
N THR A 113 9.03 -7.90 -1.39
CA THR A 113 10.27 -7.53 -0.71
C THR A 113 10.14 -6.18 -0.04
N ALA A 114 10.79 -6.05 1.12
CA ALA A 114 10.84 -4.79 1.84
C ALA A 114 12.13 -4.66 2.64
N GLU A 115 12.48 -3.43 2.96
CA GLU A 115 13.66 -3.07 3.76
C GLU A 115 13.24 -2.15 4.91
N ILE A 116 13.81 -2.38 6.09
CA ILE A 116 13.69 -1.44 7.21
C ILE A 116 14.83 -0.44 7.10
N LEU A 117 14.49 0.82 6.83
CA LEU A 117 15.46 1.89 6.70
C LEU A 117 15.88 2.46 8.05
N SER A 118 14.94 2.53 9.00
CA SER A 118 15.23 3.01 10.36
C SER A 118 14.19 2.52 11.36
N GLN A 119 14.60 2.53 12.63
CA GLN A 119 13.70 2.43 13.78
C GLN A 119 13.77 3.76 14.53
N GLU A 120 12.76 4.58 14.41
CA GLU A 120 12.71 5.89 15.07
C GLU A 120 12.53 5.72 16.59
N ILE A 121 11.66 4.77 16.99
CA ILE A 121 11.50 4.33 18.36
C ILE A 121 11.69 2.81 18.35
N PRO A 122 12.74 2.27 18.98
CA PRO A 122 13.00 0.83 18.96
C PRO A 122 11.83 0.02 19.47
N GLY A 123 11.38 -0.93 18.64
CA GLY A 123 10.24 -1.80 18.94
C GLY A 123 8.86 -1.16 18.83
N GLU A 124 8.74 0.11 18.40
CA GLU A 124 7.45 0.81 18.30
C GLU A 124 7.23 1.46 16.94
N LYS A 125 8.27 2.06 16.34
CA LYS A 125 8.11 2.82 15.09
C LYS A 125 9.25 2.56 14.12
N TRP A 126 8.89 2.23 12.89
CA TRP A 126 9.79 1.91 11.79
C TRP A 126 9.49 2.76 10.56
N THR A 127 10.53 3.05 9.79
CA THR A 127 10.41 3.47 8.40
C THR A 127 10.72 2.28 7.51
N VAL A 128 9.74 1.85 6.73
CA VAL A 128 9.80 0.66 5.87
C VAL A 128 9.69 1.07 4.41
N ARG A 129 10.60 0.57 3.59
CA ARG A 129 10.63 0.69 2.13
C ARG A 129 10.13 -0.59 1.51
N LEU A 130 8.97 -0.55 0.88
CA LEU A 130 8.29 -1.69 0.25
C LEU A 130 8.45 -1.62 -1.26
N LYS A 131 8.87 -2.70 -1.88
CA LYS A 131 8.88 -2.83 -3.34
C LYS A 131 7.44 -2.93 -3.85
N MET A 132 7.12 -2.05 -4.78
CA MET A 132 5.86 -2.07 -5.52
C MET A 132 6.07 -2.75 -6.88
N ILE A 133 5.01 -3.06 -7.59
CA ILE A 133 5.12 -3.58 -8.95
C ILE A 133 5.76 -2.55 -9.90
N ASP A 134 6.44 -3.02 -10.91
CA ASP A 134 6.89 -2.17 -12.00
C ASP A 134 5.68 -1.74 -12.84
N VAL A 135 5.70 -0.51 -13.34
CA VAL A 135 4.54 0.10 -14.03
C VAL A 135 4.87 0.38 -15.48
N GLN A 136 3.93 0.03 -16.37
CA GLN A 136 4.02 0.31 -17.79
C GLN A 136 2.78 1.05 -18.26
N GLY A 137 3.01 2.14 -18.99
CA GLY A 137 1.97 2.93 -19.60
C GLY A 137 1.23 3.84 -18.63
N ILE A 138 1.24 5.12 -18.96
CA ILE A 138 0.37 6.13 -18.37
C ILE A 138 -0.44 6.73 -19.50
N THR A 139 -1.76 6.61 -19.43
CA THR A 139 -2.66 7.03 -20.49
C THR A 139 -3.36 8.33 -20.11
N PRO A 140 -3.21 9.42 -20.88
CA PRO A 140 -4.05 10.59 -20.71
C PRO A 140 -5.53 10.23 -20.99
N ILE A 141 -6.40 10.60 -20.07
CA ILE A 141 -7.83 10.36 -20.20
C ILE A 141 -8.58 11.51 -19.54
N LYS A 142 -9.50 12.15 -20.25
CA LYS A 142 -10.20 13.35 -19.76
C LYS A 142 -9.18 14.41 -19.29
N ASP A 143 -9.37 14.97 -18.10
CA ASP A 143 -8.51 15.99 -17.51
C ASP A 143 -7.41 15.38 -16.59
N GLY A 144 -7.09 14.10 -16.75
CA GLY A 144 -6.16 13.40 -15.88
C GLY A 144 -5.37 12.30 -16.58
N LEU A 145 -4.70 11.52 -15.76
CA LEU A 145 -3.85 10.40 -16.16
C LEU A 145 -4.37 9.10 -15.56
N PHE A 146 -4.32 8.04 -16.33
CA PHE A 146 -4.75 6.71 -15.89
C PHE A 146 -3.59 5.72 -15.96
N LEU A 147 -3.39 4.94 -14.89
CA LEU A 147 -2.35 3.92 -14.79
C LEU A 147 -2.76 2.81 -13.82
N ASN A 148 -2.00 1.71 -13.85
CA ASN A 148 -2.17 0.58 -12.95
C ASN A 148 -0.89 0.35 -12.14
N THR A 149 -0.99 0.47 -10.81
CA THR A 149 0.09 0.27 -9.84
C THR A 149 -0.15 -0.93 -8.92
N GLY A 150 -0.84 -1.96 -9.44
CA GLY A 150 -1.40 -3.09 -8.71
C GLY A 150 -2.93 -3.00 -8.65
N THR A 151 -3.44 -1.79 -8.55
CA THR A 151 -4.84 -1.45 -8.79
C THR A 151 -4.94 -0.27 -9.76
N ARG A 152 -6.12 -0.06 -10.35
CA ARG A 152 -6.36 0.96 -11.37
C ARG A 152 -6.58 2.31 -10.71
N HIS A 153 -5.87 3.34 -11.19
CA HIS A 153 -5.93 4.69 -10.66
C HIS A 153 -6.13 5.73 -11.76
N TYR A 154 -7.09 6.60 -11.56
CA TYR A 154 -7.21 7.88 -12.24
C TYR A 154 -6.61 8.96 -11.35
N VAL A 155 -5.74 9.81 -11.89
CA VAL A 155 -5.04 10.88 -11.19
C VAL A 155 -5.35 12.20 -11.87
N GLN A 156 -5.87 13.16 -11.12
CA GLN A 156 -6.16 14.51 -11.58
C GLN A 156 -5.44 15.55 -10.73
N PHE A 157 -4.70 16.45 -11.38
CA PHE A 157 -4.05 17.56 -10.71
C PHE A 157 -5.04 18.68 -10.47
N VAL A 158 -4.96 19.31 -9.30
CA VAL A 158 -5.87 20.37 -8.83
C VAL A 158 -5.11 21.44 -8.07
N ASP A 159 -5.66 22.65 -8.01
CA ASP A 159 -5.03 23.78 -7.31
C ASP A 159 -5.28 23.76 -5.79
N GLN A 160 -6.36 23.14 -5.31
CA GLN A 160 -6.79 23.17 -3.90
C GLN A 160 -7.40 21.83 -3.52
N VAL A 161 -6.56 20.85 -3.21
CA VAL A 161 -7.00 19.48 -2.89
C VAL A 161 -7.88 19.41 -1.64
N ASP A 162 -7.62 20.26 -0.65
CA ASP A 162 -8.36 20.26 0.63
C ASP A 162 -9.81 20.73 0.47
N SER A 163 -10.10 21.53 -0.56
CA SER A 163 -11.45 22.07 -0.81
C SER A 163 -12.37 21.13 -1.59
N ILE A 164 -11.87 19.98 -2.07
CA ILE A 164 -12.64 19.06 -2.89
C ILE A 164 -13.71 18.33 -2.06
N ASP A 165 -14.94 18.41 -2.52
CA ASP A 165 -16.02 17.53 -2.07
C ASP A 165 -15.86 16.16 -2.77
N MET A 166 -15.26 15.20 -2.08
CA MET A 166 -14.92 13.89 -2.65
C MET A 166 -16.15 13.14 -3.15
N GLU A 167 -17.28 13.19 -2.42
CA GLU A 167 -18.51 12.51 -2.84
C GLU A 167 -19.05 13.10 -4.15
N LYS A 168 -19.07 14.39 -4.27
CA LYS A 168 -19.59 15.04 -5.48
C LYS A 168 -18.65 14.99 -6.66
N THR A 169 -17.33 15.00 -6.42
CA THR A 169 -16.31 15.13 -7.47
C THR A 169 -15.75 13.79 -7.90
N ALA A 170 -15.34 12.93 -6.95
CA ALA A 170 -14.70 11.67 -7.25
C ALA A 170 -15.69 10.57 -7.66
N LYS A 171 -16.84 10.48 -7.00
CA LYS A 171 -17.82 9.43 -7.24
C LYS A 171 -18.35 9.35 -8.70
N PRO A 172 -18.66 10.47 -9.37
CA PRO A 172 -19.00 10.42 -10.80
C PRO A 172 -17.86 9.90 -11.69
N ILE A 173 -16.60 10.23 -11.36
CA ILE A 173 -15.43 9.72 -12.09
C ILE A 173 -15.25 8.23 -11.83
N ARG A 174 -15.38 7.79 -10.58
CA ARG A 174 -15.31 6.37 -10.17
C ARG A 174 -16.26 5.47 -10.99
N TRP A 175 -17.45 5.99 -11.33
CA TRP A 175 -18.48 5.27 -12.05
C TRP A 175 -18.59 5.63 -13.54
N ASP A 176 -17.66 6.44 -14.05
CA ASP A 176 -17.64 6.83 -15.44
C ASP A 176 -17.47 5.63 -16.38
N ALA A 177 -18.18 5.65 -17.50
CA ALA A 177 -18.16 4.58 -18.49
C ALA A 177 -16.76 4.29 -19.06
N ALA A 178 -15.89 5.30 -19.09
CA ALA A 178 -14.50 5.15 -19.55
C ALA A 178 -13.67 4.18 -18.70
N PHE A 179 -14.08 3.91 -17.45
CA PHE A 179 -13.37 3.02 -16.54
C PHE A 179 -14.08 1.69 -16.32
N GLN A 180 -15.25 1.48 -16.89
CA GLN A 180 -16.02 0.26 -16.71
C GLN A 180 -15.57 -0.87 -17.66
N PRO A 181 -15.78 -2.16 -17.30
CA PRO A 181 -16.50 -2.63 -16.10
C PRO A 181 -15.64 -2.67 -14.81
N GLU A 182 -14.32 -2.63 -14.89
CA GLU A 182 -13.44 -2.85 -13.73
C GLU A 182 -13.41 -1.66 -12.75
N GLY A 183 -13.77 -0.47 -13.23
CA GLY A 183 -13.73 0.75 -12.44
C GLY A 183 -12.31 1.25 -12.14
N THR A 184 -12.21 2.32 -11.37
CA THR A 184 -10.94 2.95 -10.99
C THR A 184 -11.00 3.56 -9.59
N ASN A 185 -9.88 3.65 -8.90
CA ASN A 185 -9.69 4.58 -7.79
C ASN A 185 -9.51 5.98 -8.35
N VAL A 186 -9.92 7.02 -7.64
CA VAL A 186 -9.80 8.41 -8.07
C VAL A 186 -8.92 9.17 -7.10
N ASN A 187 -7.87 9.79 -7.63
CA ASN A 187 -6.90 10.53 -6.83
C ASN A 187 -6.86 11.98 -7.29
N PHE A 188 -6.93 12.92 -6.36
CA PHE A 188 -6.66 14.32 -6.60
C PHE A 188 -5.33 14.70 -5.99
N VAL A 189 -4.53 15.43 -6.75
CA VAL A 189 -3.15 15.81 -6.40
C VAL A 189 -2.98 17.31 -6.51
N GLU A 190 -2.53 17.93 -5.44
CA GLU A 190 -2.03 19.30 -5.45
C GLU A 190 -0.51 19.29 -5.31
N VAL A 191 0.17 20.00 -6.19
CA VAL A 191 1.63 20.18 -6.11
C VAL A 191 1.92 21.40 -5.25
N ARG A 192 2.56 21.18 -4.10
CA ARG A 192 2.98 22.24 -3.16
C ARG A 192 4.50 22.30 -3.05
N ALA A 193 5.02 23.33 -2.40
CA ALA A 193 6.46 23.50 -2.23
C ALA A 193 7.11 22.40 -1.35
N ASP A 194 6.34 21.75 -0.49
CA ASP A 194 6.76 20.69 0.42
C ASP A 194 6.55 19.28 -0.13
N GLY A 195 5.85 19.13 -1.25
CA GLY A 195 5.58 17.85 -1.89
C GLY A 195 4.20 17.77 -2.55
N LEU A 196 3.77 16.56 -2.83
CA LEU A 196 2.44 16.27 -3.40
C LEU A 196 1.44 16.02 -2.26
N HIS A 197 0.32 16.74 -2.27
CA HIS A 197 -0.79 16.51 -1.34
C HIS A 197 -1.87 15.72 -2.05
N VAL A 198 -2.27 14.57 -1.48
CA VAL A 198 -3.10 13.58 -2.16
C VAL A 198 -4.34 13.24 -1.35
N ARG A 199 -5.48 13.18 -2.05
CA ARG A 199 -6.73 12.61 -1.53
C ARG A 199 -7.23 11.54 -2.48
N THR A 200 -7.67 10.40 -1.94
CA THR A 200 -8.08 9.23 -2.72
C THR A 200 -9.49 8.78 -2.36
N PHE A 201 -10.31 8.61 -3.39
CA PHE A 201 -11.59 7.90 -3.30
C PHE A 201 -11.37 6.47 -3.79
N GLU A 202 -11.55 5.49 -2.91
CA GLU A 202 -11.20 4.10 -3.22
C GLU A 202 -12.38 3.28 -3.73
N LYS A 203 -12.11 2.55 -4.81
CA LYS A 203 -12.97 1.49 -5.32
C LYS A 203 -13.07 0.34 -4.32
N GLY A 204 -14.29 -0.08 -4.02
CA GLY A 204 -14.56 -1.15 -3.05
C GLY A 204 -14.88 -0.62 -1.66
N VAL A 205 -14.22 0.47 -1.22
CA VAL A 205 -14.62 1.25 -0.05
C VAL A 205 -15.78 2.17 -0.41
N GLU A 206 -15.79 2.65 -1.67
CA GLU A 206 -16.75 3.61 -2.23
C GLU A 206 -16.82 4.93 -1.43
N GLY A 207 -15.66 5.37 -0.96
CA GLY A 207 -15.48 6.57 -0.16
C GLY A 207 -14.03 7.05 -0.11
N GLU A 208 -13.81 8.21 0.50
CA GLU A 208 -12.48 8.72 0.76
C GLU A 208 -11.78 7.89 1.85
N THR A 209 -10.53 7.48 1.61
CA THR A 209 -9.70 6.79 2.58
C THR A 209 -8.59 7.69 3.13
N LEU A 210 -8.06 7.34 4.30
CA LEU A 210 -7.00 8.09 4.96
C LEU A 210 -5.66 7.99 4.23
N ALA A 211 -5.37 6.85 3.60
CA ALA A 211 -4.22 6.65 2.72
C ALA A 211 -4.43 5.43 1.82
N CYS A 212 -3.97 5.54 0.57
CA CYS A 212 -3.95 4.46 -0.41
C CYS A 212 -2.52 4.34 -0.98
N GLY A 213 -1.80 3.27 -0.63
CA GLY A 213 -0.40 3.09 -1.03
C GLY A 213 -0.20 3.03 -2.54
N THR A 214 -1.03 2.26 -3.25
CA THR A 214 -1.03 2.18 -4.72
C THR A 214 -1.44 3.52 -5.35
N GLY A 215 -2.37 4.25 -4.71
CA GLY A 215 -2.79 5.59 -5.13
C GLY A 215 -1.67 6.61 -5.02
N LEU A 216 -0.92 6.62 -3.91
CA LEU A 216 0.25 7.49 -3.75
C LEU A 216 1.32 7.17 -4.80
N THR A 217 1.56 5.87 -5.06
CA THR A 217 2.47 5.43 -6.12
C THR A 217 2.00 5.95 -7.48
N ALA A 218 0.72 5.81 -7.80
CA ALA A 218 0.15 6.31 -9.04
C ALA A 218 0.31 7.83 -9.18
N CYS A 219 0.08 8.59 -8.09
CA CYS A 219 0.23 10.03 -8.08
C CYS A 219 1.67 10.49 -8.34
N ALA A 220 2.66 9.79 -7.76
CA ALA A 220 4.08 10.08 -8.00
C ALA A 220 4.47 9.88 -9.47
N LEU A 221 4.09 8.74 -10.05
CA LEU A 221 4.39 8.42 -11.46
C LEU A 221 3.65 9.37 -12.42
N ALA A 222 2.41 9.72 -12.09
CA ALA A 222 1.63 10.71 -12.84
C ALA A 222 2.26 12.10 -12.76
N ALA A 223 2.80 12.51 -11.59
CA ALA A 223 3.50 13.78 -11.42
C ALA A 223 4.77 13.84 -12.29
N TYR A 224 5.54 12.76 -12.32
CA TYR A 224 6.69 12.67 -13.23
C TYR A 224 6.28 12.82 -14.70
N LYS A 225 5.24 12.10 -15.13
CA LYS A 225 4.70 12.20 -16.50
C LYS A 225 4.19 13.60 -16.84
N ALA A 226 3.62 14.30 -15.88
CA ALA A 226 3.15 15.68 -16.03
C ALA A 226 4.30 16.72 -16.01
N GLY A 227 5.55 16.29 -15.83
CA GLY A 227 6.72 17.17 -15.82
C GLY A 227 6.92 17.93 -14.50
N VAL A 228 6.33 17.48 -13.39
CA VAL A 228 6.65 18.03 -12.06
C VAL A 228 8.10 17.68 -11.74
N PRO A 229 8.96 18.69 -11.44
CA PRO A 229 10.40 18.44 -11.23
C PRO A 229 10.67 17.48 -10.06
N SER A 230 11.53 16.48 -10.31
CA SER A 230 12.04 15.59 -9.26
C SER A 230 13.25 14.78 -9.77
N ASP A 231 13.99 14.19 -8.84
CA ASP A 231 15.07 13.23 -9.11
C ASP A 231 14.55 11.78 -9.07
N ASN A 232 13.41 11.50 -9.72
CA ASN A 232 12.71 10.21 -9.66
C ASN A 232 12.26 9.82 -8.24
N SER A 233 11.99 10.82 -7.43
CA SER A 233 11.53 10.66 -6.04
C SER A 233 10.52 11.74 -5.71
N TYR A 234 9.39 11.36 -5.11
CA TYR A 234 8.39 12.30 -4.63
C TYR A 234 8.02 12.01 -3.18
N ARG A 235 7.89 13.09 -2.40
CA ARG A 235 7.24 13.04 -1.10
C ARG A 235 5.76 13.34 -1.28
N LEU A 236 4.92 12.53 -0.66
CA LEU A 236 3.47 12.64 -0.78
C LEU A 236 2.84 12.64 0.61
N GLN A 237 1.97 13.62 0.86
CA GLN A 237 1.15 13.65 2.06
C GLN A 237 -0.22 13.03 1.77
N CYS A 238 -0.60 12.03 2.55
CA CYS A 238 -1.93 11.43 2.48
C CYS A 238 -2.94 12.20 3.34
N ARG A 239 -4.22 11.85 3.25
CA ARG A 239 -5.33 12.53 3.96
C ARG A 239 -5.15 12.54 5.47
N ARG A 240 -4.56 11.51 6.07
CA ARG A 240 -4.26 11.46 7.51
C ARG A 240 -3.20 12.49 7.93
N GLY A 241 -2.38 12.96 7.00
CA GLY A 241 -1.28 13.88 7.25
C GLY A 241 0.11 13.23 7.29
N ASP A 242 0.17 11.89 7.21
CA ASP A 242 1.44 11.18 7.13
C ASP A 242 2.13 11.46 5.79
N TRP A 243 3.46 11.54 5.85
CA TRP A 243 4.32 11.66 4.70
C TRP A 243 4.86 10.28 4.29
N LEU A 244 4.70 9.98 3.00
CA LEU A 244 5.32 8.82 2.36
C LEU A 244 6.22 9.31 1.24
N GLN A 245 7.09 8.43 0.77
CA GLN A 245 7.97 8.69 -0.36
C GLN A 245 7.81 7.59 -1.40
N VAL A 246 7.78 7.98 -2.67
CA VAL A 246 7.81 7.05 -3.80
C VAL A 246 9.06 7.31 -4.60
N ASP A 247 9.89 6.28 -4.73
CA ASP A 247 11.12 6.28 -5.54
C ASP A 247 10.94 5.30 -6.72
N PHE A 248 11.55 5.62 -7.85
CA PHE A 248 11.49 4.74 -9.03
C PHE A 248 12.64 5.03 -9.99
N ARG A 249 12.81 4.16 -10.99
CA ARG A 249 13.60 4.44 -12.18
C ARG A 249 12.68 4.61 -13.37
N SER A 250 12.81 5.73 -14.07
CA SER A 250 12.14 5.94 -15.35
C SER A 250 12.98 5.34 -16.48
N GLY A 251 12.40 4.42 -17.24
CA GLY A 251 12.97 4.03 -18.52
C GLY A 251 12.90 5.21 -19.49
N ALA A 252 13.92 5.40 -20.33
CA ALA A 252 13.77 6.34 -21.44
C ALA A 252 12.57 5.89 -22.27
N PRO A 253 11.65 6.83 -22.65
CA PRO A 253 10.59 6.48 -23.57
C PRO A 253 11.24 5.88 -24.81
N SER A 254 10.79 4.67 -25.18
CA SER A 254 11.27 4.05 -26.42
C SER A 254 10.99 5.03 -27.54
N THR A 255 12.03 5.64 -28.10
CA THR A 255 11.88 6.58 -29.23
C THR A 255 11.09 5.90 -30.33
N PRO A 256 10.04 6.53 -30.89
CA PRO A 256 9.34 5.96 -32.04
C PRO A 256 10.34 5.66 -33.14
N SER A 257 10.48 4.39 -33.51
CA SER A 257 11.51 3.96 -34.47
C SER A 257 11.17 4.33 -35.92
N ALA A 258 9.96 4.85 -36.18
CA ALA A 258 9.51 5.29 -37.51
C ALA A 258 8.25 6.17 -37.41
N PRO A 259 7.95 6.99 -38.44
CA PRO A 259 6.66 7.70 -38.54
C PRO A 259 5.50 6.70 -38.54
N GLY A 260 4.59 6.80 -37.55
CA GLY A 260 3.46 5.91 -37.36
C GLY A 260 3.70 4.75 -36.39
N ALA A 261 4.87 4.67 -35.75
CA ALA A 261 5.06 3.77 -34.61
C ALA A 261 4.18 4.22 -33.41
N PRO A 262 3.67 3.27 -32.59
CA PRO A 262 2.94 3.64 -31.39
C PRO A 262 3.79 4.52 -30.48
N ASP A 263 3.15 5.47 -29.79
CA ASP A 263 3.83 6.32 -28.82
C ASP A 263 4.66 5.51 -27.84
N ALA A 264 5.82 6.08 -27.48
CA ALA A 264 6.70 5.46 -26.50
C ALA A 264 5.97 5.17 -25.19
N ILE A 265 6.00 3.91 -24.76
CA ILE A 265 5.36 3.50 -23.51
C ILE A 265 6.23 3.95 -22.35
N ASP A 266 5.67 4.74 -21.44
CA ASP A 266 6.32 5.05 -20.16
C ASP A 266 6.57 3.74 -19.38
N THR A 267 7.79 3.57 -18.90
CA THR A 267 8.16 2.40 -18.09
C THR A 267 8.81 2.86 -16.81
N PHE A 268 8.31 2.34 -15.71
CA PHE A 268 8.85 2.62 -14.38
C PHE A 268 9.22 1.31 -13.71
N THR A 269 10.48 1.20 -13.33
CA THR A 269 11.06 0.03 -12.64
C THR A 269 11.62 0.45 -11.29
N ASP A 270 11.93 -0.53 -10.45
CA ASP A 270 12.42 -0.28 -9.10
C ASP A 270 11.53 0.70 -8.34
N VAL A 271 10.21 0.50 -8.45
CA VAL A 271 9.22 1.34 -7.79
C VAL A 271 9.16 0.93 -6.32
N TYR A 272 9.36 1.89 -5.42
CA TYR A 272 9.32 1.68 -3.98
C TYR A 272 8.39 2.67 -3.30
N LEU A 273 7.66 2.20 -2.31
CA LEU A 273 6.86 3.02 -1.41
C LEU A 273 7.48 2.97 -0.02
N THR A 274 7.99 4.09 0.45
CA THR A 274 8.57 4.25 1.79
C THR A 274 7.60 4.99 2.70
N GLY A 275 7.40 4.48 3.90
CA GLY A 275 6.52 5.12 4.87
C GLY A 275 6.58 4.48 6.26
N PRO A 276 5.85 5.05 7.22
CA PRO A 276 5.85 4.57 8.60
C PRO A 276 5.12 3.24 8.75
N ALA A 277 5.53 2.50 9.76
CA ALA A 277 4.78 1.41 10.39
C ALA A 277 4.97 1.53 11.90
N GLU A 278 3.89 1.47 12.67
CA GLU A 278 3.90 1.72 14.11
C GLU A 278 3.18 0.60 14.87
N LEU A 279 3.79 0.11 15.96
CA LEU A 279 3.11 -0.69 16.97
C LEU A 279 2.31 0.26 17.87
N VAL A 280 1.00 0.26 17.71
CA VAL A 280 0.09 1.15 18.45
C VAL A 280 -0.21 0.58 19.84
N ALA A 281 -0.45 -0.72 19.92
CA ALA A 281 -0.78 -1.38 21.19
C ALA A 281 -0.53 -2.90 21.12
N ILE A 282 -0.29 -3.50 22.28
CA ILE A 282 -0.47 -4.92 22.53
C ILE A 282 -1.83 -5.04 23.21
N VAL A 283 -2.81 -5.67 22.57
CA VAL A 283 -4.23 -5.54 22.94
C VAL A 283 -4.81 -6.77 23.64
N ALA A 284 -4.15 -7.95 23.57
CA ALA A 284 -4.50 -9.12 24.35
C ALA A 284 -3.31 -10.08 24.47
#